data_090f75730d13ab23d0ba1ecd81846570
#
_entry.id   090f75730d13ab23d0ba1ecd81846570
#
_cell.length_a   1.000
_cell.length_b   1.000
_cell.length_c   1.000
_cell.angle_alpha   90.00
_cell.angle_beta   90.00
_cell.angle_gamma   90.00
#
_symmetry.space_group_name_H-M   'P 1'
#
loop_
_entity.id
_entity.type
_entity.pdbx_description
1 polymer ?
#
loop_
_entity_poly.entity_id
_entity_poly.type
_entity_poly.pdbx_seq_one_letter_code
_entity_poly.pdbx_strand_id
1 'polypeptide(L)'
;YKRQTKVEDVDAENVAMKYEAWGWKVIQINGNDVNEIRKALKEAKAEISKPTLIIGNTVMGKGAVGADNSCYENKVSTHGQPLSAAGASIADTIKNLGGDPEHPFAILPEVAELYAKRTKELEVIVAERYAVKDVWAKAHPDLAAKMEQWFSGKAPKIDWAAIEQKANQATRAASATVLGVLATHVENMIVASADLSNSDKTDGFLKKTHAFVKGDFSGAFFQAGVAELSMACICIGMSLHGGVIAACGTFFVFSDYMKPALRCLLYTSDAADDMQC
;
A
#
# COMPACT_ATOMS: atom_id res chain seq x y z
N TYR A 1 4.65 7.78 -23.38
CA TYR A 1 4.71 9.13 -22.77
C TYR A 1 4.25 9.07 -21.31
N LYS A 2 4.96 9.78 -20.46
CA LYS A 2 4.47 10.11 -19.12
C LYS A 2 4.59 11.63 -18.96
N ARG A 3 3.48 12.35 -18.95
CA ARG A 3 3.42 13.82 -18.98
C ARG A 3 4.03 14.38 -20.28
N GLN A 4 5.22 14.97 -20.23
CA GLN A 4 5.83 15.72 -21.34
C GLN A 4 6.92 14.95 -22.08
N THR A 5 7.40 13.83 -21.52
CA THR A 5 8.58 13.14 -22.03
C THR A 5 8.21 11.71 -22.42
N LYS A 6 8.74 11.23 -23.51
CA LYS A 6 8.67 9.81 -23.85
C LYS A 6 9.47 9.01 -22.83
N VAL A 7 8.95 7.87 -22.43
CA VAL A 7 9.64 6.97 -21.47
C VAL A 7 10.99 6.55 -22.05
N GLU A 8 11.05 6.22 -23.33
CA GLU A 8 12.26 5.80 -24.05
C GLU A 8 13.39 6.85 -24.06
N ASP A 9 13.05 8.14 -23.90
CA ASP A 9 14.05 9.24 -23.91
C ASP A 9 14.72 9.42 -22.54
N VAL A 10 14.11 8.93 -21.46
CA VAL A 10 14.56 9.21 -20.08
C VAL A 10 14.73 7.98 -19.21
N ASP A 11 14.23 6.84 -19.62
CA ASP A 11 14.30 5.58 -18.90
C ASP A 11 14.99 4.53 -19.77
N ALA A 12 16.26 4.28 -19.46
CA ALA A 12 17.06 3.25 -20.13
C ALA A 12 17.02 1.90 -19.40
N GLU A 13 16.23 1.81 -18.30
CA GLU A 13 16.19 0.61 -17.49
C GLU A 13 15.33 -0.49 -18.12
N ASN A 14 15.82 -1.72 -18.04
CA ASN A 14 14.99 -2.89 -18.30
C ASN A 14 14.29 -3.34 -17.01
N VAL A 15 13.09 -2.80 -16.77
CA VAL A 15 12.28 -3.09 -15.57
C VAL A 15 11.98 -4.59 -15.47
N ALA A 16 11.68 -5.27 -16.58
CA ALA A 16 11.40 -6.69 -16.59
C ALA A 16 12.60 -7.49 -16.02
N MET A 17 13.80 -7.27 -16.58
CA MET A 17 15.02 -7.96 -16.11
C MET A 17 15.34 -7.66 -14.65
N LYS A 18 15.07 -6.46 -14.16
CA LYS A 18 15.27 -6.11 -12.74
C LYS A 18 14.40 -6.98 -11.83
N TYR A 19 13.11 -7.07 -12.13
CA TYR A 19 12.18 -7.86 -11.32
C TYR A 19 12.43 -9.36 -11.44
N GLU A 20 12.81 -9.85 -12.63
CA GLU A 20 13.25 -11.23 -12.82
C GLU A 20 14.48 -11.56 -11.98
N ALA A 21 15.47 -10.66 -11.92
CA ALA A 21 16.65 -10.81 -11.07
C ALA A 21 16.31 -10.85 -9.56
N TRP A 22 15.21 -10.22 -9.15
CA TRP A 22 14.68 -10.29 -7.78
C TRP A 22 13.83 -11.55 -7.53
N GLY A 23 13.70 -12.43 -8.51
CA GLY A 23 12.95 -13.68 -8.39
C GLY A 23 11.45 -13.54 -8.66
N TRP A 24 11.00 -12.43 -9.25
CA TRP A 24 9.60 -12.25 -9.65
C TRP A 24 9.31 -12.95 -10.99
N LYS A 25 8.07 -13.38 -11.15
CA LYS A 25 7.53 -13.70 -12.48
C LYS A 25 7.10 -12.41 -13.16
N VAL A 26 7.55 -12.18 -14.39
CA VAL A 26 7.20 -10.97 -15.14
C VAL A 26 6.35 -11.35 -16.35
N ILE A 27 5.24 -10.63 -16.55
CA ILE A 27 4.33 -10.80 -17.71
C ILE A 27 4.21 -9.42 -18.37
N GLN A 28 4.59 -9.34 -19.65
CA GLN A 28 4.47 -8.12 -20.44
C GLN A 28 3.28 -8.22 -21.38
N ILE A 29 2.44 -7.18 -21.41
CA ILE A 29 1.19 -7.18 -22.19
C ILE A 29 0.96 -5.81 -22.87
N ASN A 30 0.10 -5.81 -23.87
CA ASN A 30 -0.58 -4.61 -24.31
C ASN A 30 -1.65 -4.23 -23.27
N GLY A 31 -1.38 -3.20 -22.47
CA GLY A 31 -2.26 -2.74 -21.40
C GLY A 31 -3.57 -2.10 -21.86
N ASN A 32 -3.77 -1.93 -23.17
CA ASN A 32 -5.03 -1.52 -23.77
C ASN A 32 -5.84 -2.69 -24.35
N ASP A 33 -5.32 -3.92 -24.32
CA ASP A 33 -6.04 -5.11 -24.76
C ASP A 33 -6.63 -5.86 -23.55
N VAL A 34 -7.96 -5.86 -23.46
CA VAL A 34 -8.72 -6.50 -22.36
C VAL A 34 -8.47 -8.01 -22.31
N ASN A 35 -8.25 -8.67 -23.44
CA ASN A 35 -8.01 -10.12 -23.47
C ASN A 35 -6.62 -10.45 -22.94
N GLU A 36 -5.60 -9.66 -23.28
CA GLU A 36 -4.26 -9.82 -22.72
C GLU A 36 -4.26 -9.54 -21.22
N ILE A 37 -4.97 -8.50 -20.76
CA ILE A 37 -5.14 -8.19 -19.32
C ILE A 37 -5.78 -9.38 -18.59
N ARG A 38 -6.90 -9.92 -19.11
CA ARG A 38 -7.58 -11.07 -18.50
C ARG A 38 -6.69 -12.30 -18.44
N LYS A 39 -5.95 -12.58 -19.50
CA LYS A 39 -4.99 -13.69 -19.55
C LYS A 39 -3.89 -13.52 -18.51
N ALA A 40 -3.26 -12.35 -18.44
CA ALA A 40 -2.21 -12.04 -17.49
C ALA A 40 -2.68 -12.15 -16.02
N LEU A 41 -3.87 -11.62 -15.71
CA LEU A 41 -4.47 -11.73 -14.38
C LEU A 41 -4.76 -13.19 -14.00
N LYS A 42 -5.26 -14.00 -14.94
CA LYS A 42 -5.48 -15.44 -14.71
C LYS A 42 -4.17 -16.18 -14.44
N GLU A 43 -3.14 -15.87 -15.23
CA GLU A 43 -1.82 -16.46 -15.08
C GLU A 43 -1.14 -16.03 -13.76
N ALA A 44 -1.25 -14.76 -13.40
CA ALA A 44 -0.73 -14.24 -12.12
C ALA A 44 -1.40 -14.90 -10.91
N LYS A 45 -2.73 -15.11 -10.96
CA LYS A 45 -3.46 -15.80 -9.89
C LYS A 45 -3.11 -17.29 -9.76
N ALA A 46 -2.66 -17.92 -10.83
CA ALA A 46 -2.25 -19.33 -10.83
C ALA A 46 -0.80 -19.51 -10.32
N GLU A 47 0.00 -18.45 -10.30
CA GLU A 47 1.35 -18.48 -9.76
C GLU A 47 1.31 -18.40 -8.22
N ILE A 48 1.84 -19.44 -7.58
CA ILE A 48 1.82 -19.56 -6.11
C ILE A 48 3.24 -19.60 -5.50
N SER A 49 4.26 -19.65 -6.32
CA SER A 49 5.66 -19.81 -5.87
C SER A 49 6.44 -18.51 -5.88
N LYS A 50 6.03 -17.55 -6.70
CA LYS A 50 6.72 -16.27 -6.92
C LYS A 50 5.73 -15.12 -6.96
N PRO A 51 6.11 -13.93 -6.50
CA PRO A 51 5.33 -12.72 -6.78
C PRO A 51 5.31 -12.47 -8.30
N THR A 52 4.21 -11.90 -8.80
CA THR A 52 4.05 -11.62 -10.22
C THR A 52 3.95 -10.12 -10.47
N LEU A 53 4.75 -9.62 -11.41
CA LEU A 53 4.65 -8.28 -11.97
C LEU A 53 4.01 -8.36 -13.36
N ILE A 54 2.94 -7.60 -13.58
CA ILE A 54 2.36 -7.40 -14.91
C ILE A 54 2.75 -6.02 -15.41
N ILE A 55 3.49 -5.96 -16.51
CA ILE A 55 3.90 -4.71 -17.17
C ILE A 55 2.97 -4.50 -18.38
N GLY A 56 2.09 -3.51 -18.27
CA GLY A 56 1.17 -3.13 -19.35
C GLY A 56 1.69 -1.91 -20.12
N ASN A 57 2.00 -2.08 -21.38
CA ASN A 57 2.26 -0.96 -22.28
C ASN A 57 0.92 -0.32 -22.67
N THR A 58 0.77 0.99 -22.39
CA THR A 58 -0.48 1.72 -22.63
C THR A 58 -0.24 2.96 -23.47
N VAL A 59 -1.31 3.42 -24.12
CA VAL A 59 -1.32 4.65 -24.91
C VAL A 59 -1.93 5.78 -24.07
N MET A 60 -1.20 6.87 -23.88
CA MET A 60 -1.70 8.03 -23.15
C MET A 60 -2.83 8.70 -23.93
N GLY A 61 -3.96 8.93 -23.26
CA GLY A 61 -5.15 9.51 -23.92
C GLY A 61 -5.75 8.58 -25.00
N LYS A 62 -5.74 7.26 -24.75
CA LYS A 62 -6.27 6.25 -25.67
C LYS A 62 -7.67 6.59 -26.15
N GLY A 63 -7.85 6.66 -27.46
CA GLY A 63 -9.12 6.98 -28.12
C GLY A 63 -9.43 8.48 -28.23
N ALA A 64 -8.59 9.37 -27.70
CA ALA A 64 -8.79 10.82 -27.85
C ALA A 64 -8.64 11.26 -29.32
N VAL A 65 -9.58 12.08 -29.78
CA VAL A 65 -9.61 12.64 -31.13
C VAL A 65 -9.88 14.16 -31.10
N GLY A 66 -9.41 14.85 -32.13
CA GLY A 66 -9.78 16.24 -32.41
C GLY A 66 -11.18 16.35 -33.05
N ALA A 67 -11.68 17.58 -33.20
CA ALA A 67 -12.97 17.84 -33.84
C ALA A 67 -12.99 17.45 -35.33
N ASP A 68 -11.83 17.31 -35.95
CA ASP A 68 -11.60 16.83 -37.29
C ASP A 68 -11.38 15.30 -37.38
N ASN A 69 -11.61 14.59 -36.28
CA ASN A 69 -11.30 13.17 -36.09
C ASN A 69 -9.80 12.81 -36.21
N SER A 70 -8.91 13.80 -36.20
CA SER A 70 -7.47 13.54 -36.10
C SER A 70 -7.13 12.84 -34.77
N CYS A 71 -6.15 11.93 -34.81
CA CYS A 71 -5.69 11.22 -33.61
C CYS A 71 -5.05 12.22 -32.60
N TYR A 72 -5.57 12.21 -31.38
CA TYR A 72 -5.07 13.05 -30.30
C TYR A 72 -4.38 12.24 -29.18
N GLU A 73 -4.10 10.97 -29.44
CA GLU A 73 -3.35 10.09 -28.51
C GLU A 73 -1.88 10.55 -28.37
N ASN A 74 -1.28 10.27 -27.25
CA ASN A 74 0.12 10.61 -26.92
C ASN A 74 0.46 12.10 -27.02
N LYS A 75 -0.53 12.98 -27.02
CA LYS A 75 -0.30 14.42 -26.93
C LYS A 75 -0.09 14.82 -25.47
N VAL A 76 0.95 15.60 -25.20
CA VAL A 76 1.27 16.09 -23.85
C VAL A 76 0.08 16.76 -23.18
N SER A 77 -0.69 17.52 -23.95
CA SER A 77 -1.87 18.24 -23.48
C SER A 77 -3.03 17.33 -23.03
N THR A 78 -3.02 16.02 -23.33
CA THR A 78 -4.04 15.09 -22.80
C THR A 78 -3.79 14.72 -21.33
N HIS A 79 -2.63 15.10 -20.75
CA HIS A 79 -2.31 14.78 -19.37
C HIS A 79 -2.60 15.94 -18.43
N GLY A 80 -3.46 15.71 -17.45
CA GLY A 80 -3.72 16.66 -16.35
C GLY A 80 -4.59 17.87 -16.73
N GLN A 81 -5.21 17.86 -17.90
CA GLN A 81 -6.15 18.89 -18.34
C GLN A 81 -7.44 18.26 -18.91
N PRO A 82 -8.58 18.93 -18.82
CA PRO A 82 -9.77 18.53 -19.54
C PRO A 82 -9.48 18.43 -21.04
N LEU A 83 -10.06 17.43 -21.73
CA LEU A 83 -9.82 17.20 -23.15
C LEU A 83 -10.12 18.44 -24.01
N SER A 84 -11.20 19.17 -23.70
CA SER A 84 -11.55 20.42 -24.40
C SER A 84 -10.47 21.51 -24.26
N ALA A 85 -9.92 21.68 -23.06
CA ALA A 85 -8.84 22.62 -22.81
C ALA A 85 -7.51 22.17 -23.46
N ALA A 86 -7.34 20.86 -23.65
CA ALA A 86 -6.21 20.26 -24.31
C ALA A 86 -6.24 20.42 -25.86
N GLY A 87 -7.37 20.79 -26.43
CA GLY A 87 -7.57 20.90 -27.89
C GLY A 87 -8.16 19.65 -28.54
N ALA A 88 -8.61 18.66 -27.75
CA ALA A 88 -9.35 17.51 -28.22
C ALA A 88 -10.87 17.74 -28.15
N SER A 89 -11.65 16.98 -28.90
CA SER A 89 -13.11 16.98 -28.85
C SER A 89 -13.61 15.93 -27.88
N ILE A 90 -14.31 16.34 -26.81
CA ILE A 90 -14.93 15.41 -25.86
C ILE A 90 -16.00 14.57 -26.54
N ALA A 91 -16.91 15.22 -27.28
CA ALA A 91 -18.03 14.52 -27.93
C ALA A 91 -17.54 13.46 -28.94
N ASP A 92 -16.56 13.83 -29.77
CA ASP A 92 -16.04 12.91 -30.78
C ASP A 92 -15.16 11.82 -30.14
N THR A 93 -14.46 12.12 -29.05
CA THR A 93 -13.74 11.10 -28.26
C THR A 93 -14.71 10.09 -27.65
N ILE A 94 -15.83 10.53 -27.07
CA ILE A 94 -16.87 9.63 -26.53
C ILE A 94 -17.44 8.73 -27.65
N LYS A 95 -17.77 9.29 -28.82
CA LYS A 95 -18.22 8.52 -29.98
C LYS A 95 -17.16 7.52 -30.45
N ASN A 96 -15.89 7.93 -30.54
CA ASN A 96 -14.80 7.06 -30.96
C ASN A 96 -14.59 5.88 -29.99
N LEU A 97 -14.91 6.07 -28.73
CA LEU A 97 -14.89 5.02 -27.69
C LEU A 97 -16.18 4.20 -27.62
N GLY A 98 -17.16 4.46 -28.49
CA GLY A 98 -18.43 3.74 -28.57
C GLY A 98 -19.49 4.22 -27.57
N GLY A 99 -19.30 5.39 -26.95
CA GLY A 99 -20.26 6.01 -26.04
C GLY A 99 -21.20 7.00 -26.73
N ASP A 100 -22.19 7.48 -25.98
CA ASP A 100 -23.13 8.54 -26.39
C ASP A 100 -22.74 9.86 -25.72
N PRO A 101 -22.32 10.90 -26.47
CA PRO A 101 -21.94 12.19 -25.90
C PRO A 101 -23.10 12.97 -25.27
N GLU A 102 -24.36 12.68 -25.63
CA GLU A 102 -25.53 13.27 -24.98
C GLU A 102 -25.80 12.64 -23.60
N HIS A 103 -25.34 11.40 -23.39
CA HIS A 103 -25.48 10.66 -22.16
C HIS A 103 -24.14 10.04 -21.72
N PRO A 104 -23.09 10.86 -21.46
CA PRO A 104 -21.71 10.38 -21.25
C PRO A 104 -21.51 9.52 -19.99
N PHE A 105 -22.47 9.54 -19.07
CA PHE A 105 -22.47 8.75 -17.82
C PHE A 105 -23.50 7.61 -17.84
N ALA A 106 -24.08 7.29 -19.00
CA ALA A 106 -25.02 6.19 -19.11
C ALA A 106 -24.32 4.85 -18.83
N ILE A 107 -24.91 4.05 -17.95
CA ILE A 107 -24.46 2.68 -17.71
C ILE A 107 -25.21 1.78 -18.68
N LEU A 108 -24.46 1.07 -19.54
CA LEU A 108 -25.04 0.13 -20.48
C LEU A 108 -25.76 -1.01 -19.74
N PRO A 109 -26.96 -1.44 -20.19
CA PRO A 109 -27.74 -2.47 -19.49
C PRO A 109 -26.98 -3.77 -19.25
N GLU A 110 -26.22 -4.24 -20.24
CA GLU A 110 -25.37 -5.45 -20.14
C GLU A 110 -24.26 -5.32 -19.11
N VAL A 111 -23.73 -4.10 -18.89
CA VAL A 111 -22.75 -3.82 -17.83
C VAL A 111 -23.44 -3.87 -16.48
N ALA A 112 -24.61 -3.26 -16.34
CA ALA A 112 -25.39 -3.29 -15.11
C ALA A 112 -25.74 -4.75 -14.71
N GLU A 113 -26.16 -5.57 -15.68
CA GLU A 113 -26.47 -6.99 -15.46
C GLU A 113 -25.22 -7.78 -15.02
N LEU A 114 -24.08 -7.56 -15.70
CA LEU A 114 -22.81 -8.20 -15.35
C LEU A 114 -22.40 -7.89 -13.90
N TYR A 115 -22.47 -6.63 -13.51
CA TYR A 115 -22.14 -6.23 -12.14
C TYR A 115 -23.15 -6.74 -11.11
N ALA A 116 -24.46 -6.73 -11.41
CA ALA A 116 -25.48 -7.28 -10.53
C ALA A 116 -25.26 -8.79 -10.28
N LYS A 117 -24.92 -9.55 -11.33
CA LYS A 117 -24.54 -10.95 -11.18
C LYS A 117 -23.31 -11.12 -10.29
N ARG A 118 -22.27 -10.33 -10.56
CA ARG A 118 -21.03 -10.41 -9.78
C ARG A 118 -21.22 -10.01 -8.32
N THR A 119 -22.06 -9.02 -8.04
CA THR A 119 -22.42 -8.62 -6.67
C THR A 119 -23.03 -9.81 -5.88
N LYS A 120 -23.98 -10.51 -6.48
CA LYS A 120 -24.58 -11.70 -5.85
C LYS A 120 -23.54 -12.80 -5.56
N GLU A 121 -22.63 -13.05 -6.50
CA GLU A 121 -21.53 -14.02 -6.27
C GLU A 121 -20.63 -13.59 -5.10
N LEU A 122 -20.32 -12.28 -5.01
CA LEU A 122 -19.50 -11.75 -3.92
C LEU A 122 -20.22 -11.78 -2.57
N GLU A 123 -21.53 -11.53 -2.53
CA GLU A 123 -22.34 -11.63 -1.33
C GLU A 123 -22.27 -13.05 -0.73
N VAL A 124 -22.34 -14.08 -1.57
CA VAL A 124 -22.19 -15.48 -1.15
C VAL A 124 -20.80 -15.71 -0.54
N ILE A 125 -19.74 -15.30 -1.24
CA ILE A 125 -18.36 -15.45 -0.76
C ILE A 125 -18.14 -14.72 0.57
N VAL A 126 -18.70 -13.51 0.71
CA VAL A 126 -18.62 -12.73 1.94
C VAL A 126 -19.36 -13.45 3.09
N ALA A 127 -20.57 -13.94 2.83
CA ALA A 127 -21.35 -14.66 3.83
C ALA A 127 -20.61 -15.93 4.31
N GLU A 128 -20.01 -16.70 3.39
CA GLU A 128 -19.19 -17.87 3.71
C GLU A 128 -17.98 -17.51 4.60
N ARG A 129 -17.28 -16.42 4.26
CA ARG A 129 -16.14 -15.95 5.06
C ARG A 129 -16.54 -15.50 6.45
N TYR A 130 -17.67 -14.81 6.59
CA TYR A 130 -18.21 -14.45 7.92
C TYR A 130 -18.60 -15.68 8.72
N ALA A 131 -19.24 -16.68 8.09
CA ALA A 131 -19.58 -17.93 8.76
C ALA A 131 -18.33 -18.67 9.29
N VAL A 132 -17.26 -18.73 8.49
CA VAL A 132 -15.96 -19.29 8.93
C VAL A 132 -15.38 -18.51 10.11
N LYS A 133 -15.42 -17.17 10.04
CA LYS A 133 -14.97 -16.30 11.13
C LYS A 133 -15.77 -16.54 12.41
N ASP A 134 -17.08 -16.67 12.31
CA ASP A 134 -17.96 -16.90 13.47
C ASP A 134 -17.70 -18.27 14.13
N VAL A 135 -17.48 -19.30 13.33
CA VAL A 135 -17.11 -20.63 13.83
C VAL A 135 -15.76 -20.57 14.55
N TRP A 136 -14.77 -19.90 13.94
CA TRP A 136 -13.46 -19.72 14.55
C TRP A 136 -13.54 -18.90 15.85
N ALA A 137 -14.32 -17.82 15.87
CA ALA A 137 -14.48 -16.98 17.07
C ALA A 137 -15.13 -17.73 18.23
N LYS A 138 -16.10 -18.63 17.95
CA LYS A 138 -16.70 -19.50 18.96
C LYS A 138 -15.71 -20.52 19.50
N ALA A 139 -14.84 -21.06 18.65
CA ALA A 139 -13.80 -22.01 19.05
C ALA A 139 -12.64 -21.36 19.81
N HIS A 140 -12.39 -20.06 19.57
CA HIS A 140 -11.26 -19.31 20.13
C HIS A 140 -11.69 -17.93 20.65
N PRO A 141 -12.56 -17.87 21.71
CA PRO A 141 -13.15 -16.60 22.16
C PRO A 141 -12.11 -15.58 22.64
N ASP A 142 -11.06 -16.01 23.30
CA ASP A 142 -10.00 -15.11 23.77
C ASP A 142 -9.21 -14.48 22.62
N LEU A 143 -8.90 -15.26 21.57
CA LEU A 143 -8.20 -14.74 20.38
C LEU A 143 -9.12 -13.84 19.57
N ALA A 144 -10.41 -14.14 19.50
CA ALA A 144 -11.40 -13.30 18.83
C ALA A 144 -11.53 -11.94 19.52
N ALA A 145 -11.58 -11.92 20.84
CA ALA A 145 -11.60 -10.69 21.64
C ALA A 145 -10.32 -9.85 21.45
N LYS A 146 -9.16 -10.50 21.44
CA LYS A 146 -7.88 -9.81 21.13
C LYS A 146 -7.90 -9.22 19.72
N MET A 147 -8.31 -9.97 18.72
CA MET A 147 -8.38 -9.50 17.34
C MET A 147 -9.31 -8.30 17.22
N GLU A 148 -10.49 -8.33 17.82
CA GLU A 148 -11.43 -7.22 17.85
C GLU A 148 -10.80 -5.97 18.52
N GLN A 149 -10.14 -6.15 19.67
CA GLN A 149 -9.43 -5.08 20.36
C GLN A 149 -8.34 -4.47 19.47
N TRP A 150 -7.52 -5.28 18.83
CA TRP A 150 -6.40 -4.79 18.01
C TRP A 150 -6.86 -4.04 16.75
N PHE A 151 -7.95 -4.50 16.13
CA PHE A 151 -8.54 -3.80 14.97
C PHE A 151 -9.46 -2.63 15.34
N SER A 152 -9.75 -2.42 16.63
CA SER A 152 -10.59 -1.30 17.07
C SER A 152 -9.91 0.07 17.00
N GLY A 153 -8.60 0.12 16.76
CA GLY A 153 -7.80 1.36 16.80
C GLY A 153 -7.64 1.99 18.19
N LYS A 154 -8.18 1.35 19.24
CA LYS A 154 -8.06 1.87 20.61
C LYS A 154 -6.63 1.72 21.13
N ALA A 155 -6.11 2.79 21.74
CA ALA A 155 -4.81 2.75 22.38
C ALA A 155 -4.74 1.70 23.50
N PRO A 156 -3.61 0.99 23.64
CA PRO A 156 -3.43 0.05 24.74
C PRO A 156 -3.46 0.77 26.10
N LYS A 157 -3.99 0.10 27.09
CA LYS A 157 -4.02 0.63 28.47
C LYS A 157 -2.67 0.40 29.14
N ILE A 158 -1.94 1.48 29.37
CA ILE A 158 -0.61 1.48 30.03
C ILE A 158 -0.70 2.38 31.25
N ASP A 159 -0.17 1.92 32.36
CA ASP A 159 0.08 2.80 33.51
C ASP A 159 1.38 3.58 33.29
N TRP A 160 1.25 4.73 32.65
CA TRP A 160 2.38 5.60 32.33
C TRP A 160 3.07 6.16 33.56
N ALA A 161 2.35 6.33 34.68
CA ALA A 161 2.88 6.85 35.92
C ALA A 161 3.79 5.84 36.67
N ALA A 162 3.57 4.55 36.39
CA ALA A 162 4.42 3.49 36.97
C ALA A 162 5.77 3.32 36.24
N ILE A 163 6.00 4.03 35.11
CA ILE A 163 7.26 3.93 34.37
C ILE A 163 8.31 4.84 34.99
N GLU A 164 9.19 4.27 35.79
CA GLU A 164 10.30 4.99 36.42
C GLU A 164 11.34 5.43 35.38
N GLN A 165 11.71 6.71 35.41
CA GLN A 165 12.72 7.31 34.55
C GLN A 165 13.91 7.82 35.39
N LYS A 166 15.11 7.59 34.87
CA LYS A 166 16.31 8.17 35.50
C LYS A 166 16.41 9.66 35.19
N ALA A 167 16.75 10.45 36.18
CA ALA A 167 17.01 11.88 35.98
C ALA A 167 18.28 12.09 35.14
N ASN A 168 18.33 13.21 34.40
CA ASN A 168 19.51 13.67 33.64
C ASN A 168 20.05 12.65 32.63
N GLN A 169 19.17 11.90 32.00
CA GLN A 169 19.53 10.97 30.91
C GLN A 169 19.17 11.52 29.52
N ALA A 170 19.82 11.02 28.48
CA ALA A 170 19.44 11.33 27.10
C ALA A 170 18.02 10.82 26.80
N THR A 171 17.25 11.58 26.01
CA THR A 171 15.85 11.22 25.64
C THR A 171 15.74 9.84 25.00
N ARG A 172 16.72 9.42 24.20
CA ARG A 172 16.77 8.07 23.62
C ARG A 172 16.85 6.97 24.70
N ALA A 173 17.52 7.23 25.83
CA ALA A 173 17.57 6.27 26.93
C ALA A 173 16.23 6.20 27.67
N ALA A 174 15.55 7.34 27.84
CA ALA A 174 14.19 7.39 28.36
C ALA A 174 13.21 6.63 27.42
N SER A 175 13.35 6.81 26.11
CA SER A 175 12.59 6.06 25.10
C SER A 175 12.81 4.56 25.23
N ALA A 176 14.06 4.09 25.43
CA ALA A 176 14.36 2.67 25.63
C ALA A 176 13.63 2.07 26.83
N THR A 177 13.53 2.83 27.94
CA THR A 177 12.78 2.38 29.13
C THR A 177 11.30 2.19 28.79
N VAL A 178 10.68 3.15 28.11
CA VAL A 178 9.27 3.07 27.68
C VAL A 178 9.07 1.92 26.71
N LEU A 179 9.92 1.79 25.70
CA LEU A 179 9.86 0.70 24.71
C LEU A 179 9.96 -0.68 25.38
N GLY A 180 10.80 -0.83 26.42
CA GLY A 180 10.89 -2.06 27.19
C GLY A 180 9.60 -2.41 27.93
N VAL A 181 8.86 -1.40 28.44
CA VAL A 181 7.55 -1.60 29.06
C VAL A 181 6.51 -1.96 27.99
N LEU A 182 6.48 -1.23 26.88
CA LEU A 182 5.57 -1.50 25.77
C LEU A 182 5.73 -2.93 25.25
N ALA A 183 6.95 -3.42 25.10
CA ALA A 183 7.23 -4.78 24.65
C ALA A 183 6.61 -5.88 25.52
N THR A 184 6.37 -5.60 26.80
CA THR A 184 5.77 -6.56 27.74
C THR A 184 4.26 -6.42 27.91
N HIS A 185 3.69 -5.29 27.48
CA HIS A 185 2.26 -4.98 27.70
C HIS A 185 1.46 -4.85 26.40
N VAL A 186 2.12 -4.65 25.26
CA VAL A 186 1.46 -4.41 23.98
C VAL A 186 1.84 -5.51 23.01
N GLU A 187 1.07 -6.59 23.04
CA GLU A 187 1.35 -7.83 22.31
C GLU A 187 1.37 -7.63 20.77
N ASN A 188 0.57 -6.70 20.25
CA ASN A 188 0.49 -6.40 18.82
C ASN A 188 1.39 -5.24 18.37
N MET A 189 2.40 -4.88 19.13
CA MET A 189 3.37 -3.86 18.74
C MET A 189 4.57 -4.48 18.04
N ILE A 190 4.99 -3.86 16.95
CA ILE A 190 6.23 -4.18 16.23
C ILE A 190 7.10 -2.92 16.21
N VAL A 191 8.36 -3.08 16.60
CA VAL A 191 9.35 -2.00 16.54
C VAL A 191 10.43 -2.34 15.52
N ALA A 192 10.82 -1.36 14.70
CA ALA A 192 11.84 -1.49 13.69
C ALA A 192 13.03 -0.57 13.93
N SER A 193 14.21 -0.96 13.47
CA SER A 193 15.40 -0.12 13.43
C SER A 193 16.16 -0.32 12.13
N ALA A 194 16.79 0.76 11.64
CA ALA A 194 17.63 0.76 10.45
C ALA A 194 19.10 0.42 10.80
N ASP A 195 19.30 -0.74 11.43
CA ASP A 195 20.61 -1.26 11.88
C ASP A 195 21.30 -0.41 12.95
N LEU A 196 20.53 0.32 13.75
CA LEU A 196 21.02 1.26 14.76
C LEU A 196 20.46 1.00 16.17
N SER A 197 19.79 -0.14 16.41
CA SER A 197 18.99 -0.38 17.62
C SER A 197 19.74 -0.17 18.93
N ASN A 198 21.04 -0.49 18.98
CA ASN A 198 21.90 -0.26 20.14
C ASN A 198 22.21 1.24 20.37
N SER A 199 22.12 2.06 19.35
CA SER A 199 22.48 3.49 19.38
C SER A 199 21.26 4.40 19.43
N ASP A 200 20.20 4.12 18.64
CA ASP A 200 18.92 4.83 18.69
C ASP A 200 18.07 4.39 19.88
N LYS A 201 18.50 3.31 20.55
CA LYS A 201 17.89 2.75 21.76
C LYS A 201 16.54 2.05 21.55
N THR A 202 16.19 1.69 20.35
CA THR A 202 15.07 0.78 20.09
C THR A 202 15.35 -0.65 20.61
N ASP A 203 16.62 -0.95 20.93
CA ASP A 203 17.02 -2.17 21.62
C ASP A 203 16.37 -2.36 23.00
N GLY A 204 15.81 -1.30 23.59
CA GLY A 204 14.97 -1.40 24.76
C GLY A 204 13.76 -2.33 24.57
N PHE A 205 13.17 -2.29 23.37
CA PHE A 205 12.12 -3.21 22.96
C PHE A 205 12.67 -4.60 22.60
N LEU A 206 13.73 -4.65 21.78
CA LEU A 206 14.35 -5.90 21.33
C LEU A 206 14.79 -6.81 22.49
N LYS A 207 15.29 -6.24 23.58
CA LYS A 207 15.71 -6.99 24.79
C LYS A 207 14.57 -7.76 25.48
N LYS A 208 13.32 -7.46 25.15
CA LYS A 208 12.12 -8.10 25.72
C LYS A 208 11.42 -9.04 24.75
N THR A 209 11.90 -9.08 23.52
CA THR A 209 11.41 -9.94 22.43
C THR A 209 12.60 -10.45 21.62
N HIS A 210 12.36 -10.91 20.39
CA HIS A 210 13.43 -11.22 19.44
C HIS A 210 13.09 -10.66 18.05
N ALA A 211 14.10 -10.61 17.20
CA ALA A 211 13.93 -10.10 15.85
C ALA A 211 13.31 -11.15 14.93
N PHE A 212 12.60 -10.68 13.90
CA PHE A 212 12.21 -11.52 12.79
C PHE A 212 13.44 -12.07 12.08
N VAL A 213 13.39 -13.36 11.76
CA VAL A 213 14.38 -14.03 10.91
C VAL A 213 13.63 -14.83 9.83
N LYS A 214 14.33 -15.23 8.79
CA LYS A 214 13.73 -16.04 7.73
C LYS A 214 13.14 -17.34 8.29
N GLY A 215 11.82 -17.48 8.15
CA GLY A 215 11.08 -18.66 8.62
C GLY A 215 10.60 -18.55 10.08
N ASP A 216 10.96 -17.49 10.81
CA ASP A 216 10.47 -17.24 12.16
C ASP A 216 10.02 -15.79 12.33
N PHE A 217 8.71 -15.60 12.46
CA PHE A 217 8.04 -14.32 12.67
C PHE A 217 7.36 -14.26 14.05
N SER A 218 7.76 -15.10 14.99
CA SER A 218 7.19 -15.13 16.35
C SER A 218 7.69 -13.98 17.24
N GLY A 219 8.77 -13.30 16.84
CA GLY A 219 9.24 -12.08 17.49
C GLY A 219 8.40 -10.85 17.16
N ALA A 220 8.82 -9.70 17.69
CA ALA A 220 8.15 -8.43 17.47
C ALA A 220 9.11 -7.29 17.07
N PHE A 221 10.33 -7.62 16.66
CA PHE A 221 11.31 -6.64 16.24
C PHE A 221 11.73 -6.84 14.79
N PHE A 222 11.63 -5.76 13.99
CA PHE A 222 11.99 -5.77 12.57
C PHE A 222 13.33 -5.09 12.33
N GLN A 223 14.34 -5.88 11.96
CA GLN A 223 15.65 -5.38 11.55
C GLN A 223 15.62 -5.05 10.06
N ALA A 224 15.47 -3.77 9.75
CA ALA A 224 15.33 -3.32 8.36
C ALA A 224 16.64 -3.24 7.59
N GLY A 225 17.80 -3.36 8.26
CA GLY A 225 19.09 -2.99 7.68
C GLY A 225 19.21 -1.47 7.52
N VAL A 226 20.28 -1.01 6.88
CA VAL A 226 20.50 0.44 6.61
C VAL A 226 19.60 0.85 5.45
N ALA A 227 18.30 0.95 5.70
CA ALA A 227 17.27 1.21 4.70
C ALA A 227 16.06 1.95 5.29
N GLU A 228 16.26 3.19 5.72
CA GLU A 228 15.26 4.00 6.45
C GLU A 228 13.97 4.19 5.65
N LEU A 229 14.08 4.45 4.33
CA LEU A 229 12.89 4.61 3.47
C LEU A 229 12.06 3.33 3.43
N SER A 230 12.69 2.19 3.21
CA SER A 230 12.01 0.89 3.17
C SER A 230 11.40 0.54 4.52
N MET A 231 12.12 0.79 5.60
CA MET A 231 11.63 0.62 6.97
C MET A 231 10.36 1.43 7.22
N ALA A 232 10.38 2.71 6.88
CA ALA A 232 9.22 3.59 7.04
C ALA A 232 8.03 3.13 6.19
N CYS A 233 8.25 2.77 4.92
CA CYS A 233 7.19 2.26 4.04
C CYS A 233 6.56 0.97 4.59
N ILE A 234 7.36 0.05 5.12
CA ILE A 234 6.88 -1.21 5.71
C ILE A 234 6.06 -0.92 6.97
N CYS A 235 6.54 -0.05 7.86
CA CYS A 235 5.80 0.35 9.07
C CYS A 235 4.47 1.03 8.73
N ILE A 236 4.45 1.89 7.72
CA ILE A 236 3.22 2.51 7.20
C ILE A 236 2.25 1.43 6.67
N GLY A 237 2.76 0.48 5.89
CA GLY A 237 1.96 -0.63 5.38
C GLY A 237 1.34 -1.48 6.50
N MET A 238 2.08 -1.76 7.57
CA MET A 238 1.56 -2.45 8.75
C MET A 238 0.47 -1.64 9.45
N SER A 239 0.66 -0.34 9.62
CA SER A 239 -0.34 0.56 10.23
C SER A 239 -1.62 0.65 9.40
N LEU A 240 -1.51 0.75 8.07
CA LEU A 240 -2.66 0.78 7.16
C LEU A 240 -3.43 -0.56 7.11
N HIS A 241 -2.74 -1.68 7.30
CA HIS A 241 -3.39 -2.98 7.41
C HIS A 241 -4.28 -3.06 8.66
N GLY A 242 -3.90 -2.38 9.72
CA GLY A 242 -4.57 -2.42 11.01
C GLY A 242 -4.21 -3.65 11.85
N GLY A 243 -4.65 -3.65 13.10
CA GLY A 243 -4.38 -4.74 14.05
C GLY A 243 -2.96 -4.77 14.62
N VAL A 244 -2.05 -3.96 14.09
CA VAL A 244 -0.65 -3.85 14.52
C VAL A 244 -0.32 -2.39 14.83
N ILE A 245 0.41 -2.16 15.90
CA ILE A 245 1.02 -0.87 16.24
C ILE A 245 2.46 -0.91 15.79
N ALA A 246 2.77 -0.25 14.67
CA ALA A 246 4.12 -0.19 14.14
C ALA A 246 4.84 1.07 14.60
N ALA A 247 6.08 0.93 15.07
CA ALA A 247 6.98 2.03 15.34
C ALA A 247 8.34 1.76 14.71
N CYS A 248 9.05 2.81 14.30
CA CYS A 248 10.41 2.67 13.81
C CYS A 248 11.30 3.78 14.35
N GLY A 249 12.58 3.46 14.52
CA GLY A 249 13.58 4.37 15.02
C GLY A 249 14.81 4.45 14.13
N THR A 250 15.38 5.66 14.09
CA THR A 250 16.69 5.96 13.51
C THR A 250 17.20 7.25 14.14
N PHE A 251 18.43 7.68 13.82
CA PHE A 251 18.88 9.00 14.21
C PHE A 251 18.12 10.11 13.48
N PHE A 252 17.90 11.22 14.16
CA PHE A 252 17.14 12.33 13.61
C PHE A 252 17.66 12.80 12.24
N VAL A 253 18.99 12.86 12.07
CA VAL A 253 19.61 13.24 10.78
C VAL A 253 19.24 12.28 9.64
N PHE A 254 18.98 11.01 9.92
CA PHE A 254 18.60 10.02 8.92
C PHE A 254 17.09 10.01 8.62
N SER A 255 16.29 10.77 9.39
CA SER A 255 14.87 10.97 9.07
C SER A 255 14.66 11.61 7.69
N ASP A 256 15.68 12.30 7.17
CA ASP A 256 15.66 12.85 5.81
C ASP A 256 15.44 11.78 4.73
N TYR A 257 15.96 10.58 4.93
CA TYR A 257 15.71 9.45 4.02
C TYR A 257 14.28 8.91 4.09
N MET A 258 13.57 9.16 5.18
CA MET A 258 12.18 8.70 5.39
C MET A 258 11.14 9.70 4.85
N LYS A 259 11.52 10.93 4.53
CA LYS A 259 10.59 12.02 4.15
C LYS A 259 9.56 11.64 3.07
N PRO A 260 9.92 10.93 1.97
CA PRO A 260 8.92 10.54 0.97
C PRO A 260 7.83 9.64 1.53
N ALA A 261 8.21 8.71 2.43
CA ALA A 261 7.27 7.81 3.09
C ALA A 261 6.38 8.57 4.08
N LEU A 262 6.96 9.44 4.91
CA LEU A 262 6.21 10.27 5.87
C LEU A 262 5.21 11.19 5.17
N ARG A 263 5.61 11.81 4.06
CA ARG A 263 4.70 12.61 3.24
C ARG A 263 3.52 11.79 2.70
N CYS A 264 3.77 10.56 2.26
CA CYS A 264 2.72 9.66 1.80
C CYS A 264 1.75 9.32 2.94
N LEU A 265 2.25 9.06 4.15
CA LEU A 265 1.45 8.77 5.34
C LEU A 265 0.48 9.89 5.68
N LEU A 266 0.91 11.16 5.61
CA LEU A 266 0.08 12.33 5.88
C LEU A 266 -1.17 12.42 4.96
N TYR A 267 -1.10 11.84 3.76
CA TYR A 267 -2.23 11.84 2.81
C TYR A 267 -3.07 10.56 2.84
N THR A 268 -2.66 9.53 3.58
CA THR A 268 -3.28 8.20 3.53
C THR A 268 -3.77 7.68 4.88
N SER A 269 -3.53 8.43 5.96
CA SER A 269 -3.97 8.07 7.32
C SER A 269 -4.75 9.20 7.98
N ASP A 270 -5.58 8.85 8.98
CA ASP A 270 -6.37 9.81 9.79
C ASP A 270 -5.51 10.87 10.48
N ALA A 271 -4.21 10.64 10.63
CA ALA A 271 -3.28 11.66 11.14
C ALA A 271 -3.21 12.93 10.26
N ALA A 272 -3.70 12.87 9.01
CA ALA A 272 -3.79 14.03 8.14
C ALA A 272 -4.98 14.96 8.53
N ASP A 273 -6.03 14.41 9.12
CA ASP A 273 -7.22 15.18 9.53
C ASP A 273 -6.98 15.97 10.82
N ASP A 274 -6.04 15.51 11.67
CA ASP A 274 -5.66 16.20 12.92
C ASP A 274 -4.68 17.37 12.70
N MET A 275 -4.16 17.54 11.50
CA MET A 275 -3.24 18.63 11.14
C MET A 275 -3.92 19.81 10.43
N GLN A 276 -5.12 20.17 10.80
CA GLN A 276 -5.67 21.49 10.50
C GLN A 276 -5.04 22.53 11.42
N CYS A 277 -3.90 23.02 11.02
CA CYS A 277 -3.31 24.26 11.57
C CYS A 277 -3.61 25.42 10.65
#